data_93fec6620c89004bb384a32664168c14
#
_entry.id   93fec6620c89004bb384a32664168c14
#
_cell.length_a   1.000
_cell.length_b   1.000
_cell.length_c   1.000
_cell.angle_alpha   90.00
_cell.angle_beta   90.00
_cell.angle_gamma   90.00
#
_symmetry.space_group_name_H-M   'P 1'
#
loop_
_entity.id
_entity.type
_entity.pdbx_description
1 polymer ?
#
loop_
_entity_poly.entity_id
_entity_poly.type
_entity_poly.pdbx_seq_one_letter_code
_entity_poly.pdbx_strand_id
1 'polypeptide(L)'
;MKENQIRERLQQKPVVLGLSAVACFLWGSAFPFLKISYEMLNLPADDWGAKVLFAGYRFFLASLLLILVTSIGLRQQLRIPRTILPWTFLLGLLQTALQYFFFYNGLAYSTGIKGSIIGATGSLFVVILSRLYYKNDLLTPEKVLGLLLG
;
A
#
# COMPACT_ATOMS: atom_id res chain seq x y z
N MET A 1 -15.39 -26.48 -0.86
CA MET A 1 -14.53 -27.11 -1.90
C MET A 1 -13.89 -26.09 -2.85
N LYS A 2 -14.63 -25.15 -3.44
CA LYS A 2 -14.06 -24.10 -4.34
C LYS A 2 -13.06 -23.15 -3.67
N GLU A 3 -13.26 -22.80 -2.42
CA GLU A 3 -12.38 -21.85 -1.69
C GLU A 3 -10.97 -22.41 -1.44
N ASN A 4 -10.86 -23.68 -1.08
CA ASN A 4 -9.56 -24.34 -0.90
C ASN A 4 -8.79 -24.47 -2.20
N GLN A 5 -9.48 -24.78 -3.32
CA GLN A 5 -8.86 -24.84 -4.64
C GLN A 5 -8.36 -23.47 -5.13
N ILE A 6 -9.08 -22.39 -4.82
CA ILE A 6 -8.63 -21.02 -5.12
C ILE A 6 -7.40 -20.67 -4.28
N ARG A 7 -7.39 -21.00 -3.00
CA ARG A 7 -6.23 -20.80 -2.11
C ARG A 7 -4.98 -21.53 -2.62
N GLU A 8 -5.13 -22.81 -2.97
CA GLU A 8 -4.01 -23.61 -3.51
C GLU A 8 -3.46 -23.02 -4.81
N ARG A 9 -4.35 -22.58 -5.72
CA ARG A 9 -3.92 -21.92 -6.96
C ARG A 9 -3.19 -20.60 -6.70
N LEU A 10 -3.69 -19.78 -5.76
CA LEU A 10 -3.05 -18.50 -5.41
C LEU A 10 -1.70 -18.69 -4.72
N GLN A 11 -1.42 -19.85 -4.12
CA GLN A 11 -0.14 -20.17 -3.49
C GLN A 11 0.89 -20.79 -4.46
N GLN A 12 0.51 -21.05 -5.71
CA GLN A 12 1.46 -21.55 -6.71
C GLN A 12 2.53 -20.49 -7.02
N LYS A 13 3.80 -20.87 -6.99
CA LYS A 13 4.94 -19.98 -7.23
C LYS A 13 4.77 -19.05 -8.45
N PRO A 14 4.38 -19.53 -9.65
CA PRO A 14 4.24 -18.66 -10.81
C PRO A 14 3.10 -17.63 -10.65
N VAL A 15 2.01 -18.01 -9.97
CA VAL A 15 0.88 -17.11 -9.71
C VAL A 15 1.28 -16.03 -8.71
N VAL A 16 1.97 -16.42 -7.63
CA VAL A 16 2.49 -15.46 -6.63
C VAL A 16 3.46 -14.47 -7.30
N LEU A 17 4.41 -14.96 -8.11
CA LEU A 17 5.36 -14.11 -8.82
C LEU A 17 4.65 -13.15 -9.79
N GLY A 18 3.68 -13.65 -10.56
CA GLY A 18 2.90 -12.82 -11.48
C GLY A 18 2.10 -11.73 -10.77
N LEU A 19 1.38 -12.08 -9.69
CA LEU A 19 0.65 -11.11 -8.89
C LEU A 19 1.56 -10.09 -8.20
N SER A 20 2.72 -10.53 -7.70
CA SER A 20 3.71 -9.63 -7.10
C SER A 20 4.28 -8.67 -8.13
N ALA A 21 4.59 -9.12 -9.34
CA ALA A 21 5.07 -8.26 -10.41
C ALA A 21 4.03 -7.18 -10.79
N VAL A 22 2.75 -7.57 -10.92
CA VAL A 22 1.65 -6.62 -11.16
C VAL A 22 1.51 -5.63 -10.01
N ALA A 23 1.57 -6.10 -8.77
CA ALA A 23 1.49 -5.23 -7.61
C ALA A 23 2.65 -4.22 -7.56
N CYS A 24 3.89 -4.67 -7.84
CA CYS A 24 5.06 -3.80 -7.90
C CYS A 24 4.95 -2.76 -9.02
N PHE A 25 4.46 -3.16 -10.20
CA PHE A 25 4.23 -2.24 -11.31
C PHE A 25 3.20 -1.17 -10.96
N LEU A 26 2.05 -1.57 -10.39
CA LEU A 26 0.99 -0.64 -9.95
C LEU A 26 1.49 0.28 -8.85
N TRP A 27 2.27 -0.24 -7.89
CA TRP A 27 2.85 0.57 -6.83
C TRP A 27 3.87 1.57 -7.37
N GLY A 28 4.80 1.12 -8.22
CA GLY A 28 5.83 1.97 -8.81
C GLY A 28 5.26 3.07 -9.72
N SER A 29 4.19 2.76 -10.46
CA SER A 29 3.53 3.74 -11.32
C SER A 29 2.81 4.86 -10.52
N ALA A 30 2.50 4.63 -9.25
CA ALA A 30 1.82 5.63 -8.41
C ALA A 30 2.63 6.93 -8.26
N PHE A 31 3.97 6.85 -8.19
CA PHE A 31 4.82 8.03 -8.01
C PHE A 31 4.78 9.00 -9.20
N PRO A 32 5.02 8.57 -10.45
CA PRO A 32 4.89 9.46 -11.59
C PRO A 32 3.46 9.96 -11.79
N PHE A 33 2.44 9.10 -11.61
CA PHE A 33 1.05 9.51 -11.73
C PHE A 33 0.65 10.59 -10.71
N LEU A 34 1.16 10.51 -9.48
CA LEU A 34 0.95 11.55 -8.47
C LEU A 34 1.54 12.89 -8.90
N LYS A 35 2.77 12.88 -9.42
CA LYS A 35 3.44 14.09 -9.89
C LYS A 35 2.69 14.72 -11.05
N ILE A 36 2.31 13.94 -12.05
CA ILE A 36 1.50 14.40 -13.18
C ILE A 36 0.17 14.98 -12.69
N SER A 37 -0.48 14.33 -11.72
CA SER A 37 -1.74 14.83 -11.14
C SER A 37 -1.56 16.17 -10.43
N TYR A 38 -0.45 16.38 -9.72
CA TYR A 38 -0.14 17.65 -9.06
C TYR A 38 0.05 18.78 -10.09
N GLU A 39 0.75 18.48 -11.17
CA GLU A 39 0.95 19.44 -12.27
C GLU A 39 -0.35 19.77 -13.00
N MET A 40 -1.14 18.75 -13.36
CA MET A 40 -2.42 18.93 -14.07
C MET A 40 -3.46 19.69 -13.25
N LEU A 41 -3.47 19.51 -11.92
CA LEU A 41 -4.40 20.19 -11.02
C LEU A 41 -3.83 21.50 -10.47
N ASN A 42 -2.63 21.90 -10.91
CA ASN A 42 -1.91 23.09 -10.43
C ASN A 42 -1.85 23.13 -8.89
N LEU A 43 -1.57 22.00 -8.25
CA LEU A 43 -1.49 21.91 -6.78
C LEU A 43 -0.16 22.49 -6.28
N PRO A 44 -0.16 23.60 -5.55
CA PRO A 44 1.07 24.19 -5.00
C PRO A 44 1.74 23.24 -4.00
N ALA A 45 3.08 23.32 -3.94
CA ALA A 45 3.84 22.46 -3.01
C ALA A 45 3.55 22.79 -1.53
N ASP A 46 3.14 24.00 -1.23
CA ASP A 46 2.80 24.49 0.11
C ASP A 46 1.33 24.26 0.51
N ASP A 47 0.44 23.97 -0.46
CA ASP A 47 -0.96 23.70 -0.17
C ASP A 47 -1.16 22.22 0.28
N TRP A 48 -0.92 21.99 1.56
CA TRP A 48 -1.16 20.68 2.18
C TRP A 48 -2.64 20.29 2.21
N GLY A 49 -3.56 21.28 2.29
CA GLY A 49 -5.00 21.03 2.33
C GLY A 49 -5.51 20.45 1.02
N ALA A 50 -5.14 21.03 -0.11
CA ALA A 50 -5.49 20.52 -1.43
C ALA A 50 -4.94 19.10 -1.68
N LYS A 51 -3.71 18.80 -1.22
CA LYS A 51 -3.13 17.46 -1.32
C LYS A 51 -3.85 16.42 -0.46
N VAL A 52 -4.25 16.77 0.75
CA VAL A 52 -5.06 15.91 1.62
C VAL A 52 -6.43 15.63 1.00
N LEU A 53 -7.08 16.68 0.46
CA LEU A 53 -8.36 16.55 -0.23
C LEU A 53 -8.24 15.63 -1.46
N PHE A 54 -7.21 15.83 -2.27
CA PHE A 54 -6.91 14.99 -3.42
C PHE A 54 -6.68 13.52 -3.02
N ALA A 55 -5.91 13.28 -1.96
CA ALA A 55 -5.73 11.93 -1.39
C ALA A 55 -7.06 11.33 -0.94
N GLY A 56 -7.89 12.11 -0.25
CA GLY A 56 -9.22 11.71 0.21
C GLY A 56 -10.11 11.24 -0.95
N TYR A 57 -10.21 12.00 -2.02
CA TYR A 57 -10.98 11.60 -3.21
C TYR A 57 -10.45 10.31 -3.84
N ARG A 58 -9.14 10.16 -3.97
CA ARG A 58 -8.54 8.93 -4.53
C ARG A 58 -8.87 7.70 -3.69
N PHE A 59 -8.70 7.77 -2.38
CA PHE A 59 -9.00 6.65 -1.49
C PHE A 59 -10.48 6.36 -1.39
N PHE A 60 -11.32 7.39 -1.42
CA PHE A 60 -12.77 7.23 -1.45
C PHE A 60 -13.22 6.48 -2.70
N LEU A 61 -12.78 6.91 -3.89
CA LEU A 61 -13.10 6.24 -5.14
C LEU A 61 -12.55 4.81 -5.19
N ALA A 62 -11.31 4.60 -4.71
CA ALA A 62 -10.72 3.26 -4.64
C ALA A 62 -11.51 2.34 -3.70
N SER A 63 -11.95 2.84 -2.53
CA SER A 63 -12.78 2.06 -1.60
C SER A 63 -14.13 1.71 -2.19
N LEU A 64 -14.76 2.64 -2.90
CA LEU A 64 -16.04 2.41 -3.59
C LEU A 64 -15.91 1.32 -4.66
N LEU A 65 -14.84 1.38 -5.47
CA LEU A 65 -14.55 0.35 -6.48
C LEU A 65 -14.30 -1.01 -5.84
N LEU A 66 -13.54 -1.08 -4.74
CA LEU A 66 -13.30 -2.32 -4.02
C LEU A 66 -14.59 -2.92 -3.46
N ILE A 67 -15.47 -2.10 -2.88
CA ILE A 67 -16.79 -2.53 -2.39
C ILE A 67 -17.62 -3.08 -3.55
N LEU A 68 -17.67 -2.39 -4.68
CA LEU A 68 -18.40 -2.83 -5.87
C LEU A 68 -17.86 -4.17 -6.40
N VAL A 69 -16.53 -4.28 -6.57
CA VAL A 69 -15.91 -5.53 -7.05
C VAL A 69 -16.14 -6.67 -6.08
N THR A 70 -16.05 -6.44 -4.78
CA THR A 70 -16.23 -7.48 -3.77
C THR A 70 -17.69 -7.90 -3.67
N SER A 71 -18.62 -6.95 -3.66
CA SER A 71 -20.05 -7.22 -3.49
C SER A 71 -20.69 -7.83 -4.75
N ILE A 72 -20.37 -7.27 -5.92
CA ILE A 72 -20.99 -7.67 -7.20
C ILE A 72 -20.15 -8.76 -7.88
N GLY A 73 -18.84 -8.55 -7.99
CA GLY A 73 -17.95 -9.45 -8.72
C GLY A 73 -17.70 -10.76 -7.97
N LEU A 74 -17.36 -10.70 -6.70
CA LEU A 74 -17.07 -11.88 -5.89
C LEU A 74 -18.30 -12.40 -5.12
N ARG A 75 -19.41 -11.67 -5.15
CA ARG A 75 -20.67 -12.00 -4.43
C ARG A 75 -20.43 -12.29 -2.95
N GLN A 76 -19.44 -11.67 -2.35
CA GLN A 76 -19.14 -11.80 -0.94
C GLN A 76 -19.84 -10.71 -0.13
N GLN A 77 -20.51 -11.10 0.95
CA GLN A 77 -21.07 -10.14 1.89
C GLN A 77 -19.95 -9.60 2.79
N LEU A 78 -19.71 -8.30 2.72
CA LEU A 78 -18.77 -7.60 3.60
C LEU A 78 -19.40 -7.46 4.99
N ARG A 79 -19.33 -8.52 5.80
CA ARG A 79 -19.76 -8.47 7.21
C ARG A 79 -18.55 -8.23 8.09
N ILE A 80 -18.41 -7.00 8.55
CA ILE A 80 -17.35 -6.65 9.50
C ILE A 80 -17.93 -6.77 10.92
N PRO A 81 -17.37 -7.66 11.76
CA PRO A 81 -17.79 -7.75 13.16
C PRO A 81 -17.56 -6.41 13.89
N ARG A 82 -18.52 -5.97 14.66
CA ARG A 82 -18.44 -4.69 15.40
C ARG A 82 -17.24 -4.59 16.34
N THR A 83 -16.77 -5.71 16.84
CA THR A 83 -15.58 -5.80 17.70
C THR A 83 -14.27 -5.44 17.00
N ILE A 84 -14.19 -5.63 15.68
CA ILE A 84 -12.98 -5.32 14.89
C ILE A 84 -13.01 -3.88 14.36
N LEU A 85 -14.19 -3.26 14.31
CA LEU A 85 -14.37 -1.92 13.73
C LEU A 85 -13.44 -0.84 14.33
N PRO A 86 -13.27 -0.71 15.67
CA PRO A 86 -12.37 0.30 16.24
C PRO A 86 -10.90 0.07 15.86
N TRP A 87 -10.46 -1.20 15.79
CA TRP A 87 -9.10 -1.55 15.38
C TRP A 87 -8.88 -1.27 13.89
N THR A 88 -9.88 -1.56 13.05
CA THR A 88 -9.83 -1.24 11.62
C THR A 88 -9.78 0.27 11.41
N PHE A 89 -10.55 1.04 12.18
CA PHE A 89 -10.52 2.50 12.14
C PHE A 89 -9.16 3.06 12.56
N LEU A 90 -8.59 2.57 13.67
CA LEU A 90 -7.27 2.97 14.14
C LEU A 90 -6.19 2.64 13.11
N LEU A 91 -6.24 1.44 12.54
CA LEU A 91 -5.33 1.03 11.48
C LEU A 91 -5.46 1.95 10.25
N GLY A 92 -6.68 2.26 9.82
CA GLY A 92 -6.93 3.18 8.71
C GLY A 92 -6.40 4.59 8.99
N LEU A 93 -6.55 5.08 10.21
CA LEU A 93 -6.05 6.39 10.62
C LEU A 93 -4.51 6.44 10.57
N LEU A 94 -3.84 5.46 11.14
CA LEU A 94 -2.38 5.42 11.20
C LEU A 94 -1.75 5.04 9.85
N GLN A 95 -2.22 3.95 9.25
CA GLN A 95 -1.63 3.37 8.04
C GLN A 95 -2.02 4.13 6.77
N THR A 96 -3.19 4.76 6.75
CA THR A 96 -3.66 5.47 5.56
C THR A 96 -3.60 6.99 5.78
N ALA A 97 -4.37 7.54 6.71
CA ALA A 97 -4.46 8.98 6.83
C ALA A 97 -3.13 9.63 7.21
N LEU A 98 -2.50 9.18 8.30
CA LEU A 98 -1.24 9.77 8.79
C LEU A 98 -0.07 9.48 7.87
N GLN A 99 0.08 8.23 7.40
CA GLN A 99 1.16 7.84 6.49
C GLN A 99 1.08 8.62 5.19
N TYR A 100 -0.08 8.69 4.56
CA TYR A 100 -0.22 9.38 3.29
C TYR A 100 -0.22 10.90 3.42
N PHE A 101 -0.59 11.46 4.56
CA PHE A 101 -0.37 12.87 4.84
C PHE A 101 1.11 13.24 4.68
N PHE A 102 2.00 12.53 5.34
CA PHE A 102 3.44 12.76 5.21
C PHE A 102 3.98 12.43 3.83
N PHE A 103 3.51 11.32 3.25
CA PHE A 103 3.95 10.88 1.93
C PHE A 103 3.61 11.89 0.83
N TYR A 104 2.36 12.38 0.77
CA TYR A 104 1.94 13.33 -0.25
C TYR A 104 2.64 14.68 -0.09
N ASN A 105 2.79 15.15 1.14
CA ASN A 105 3.52 16.39 1.40
C ASN A 105 5.01 16.23 1.09
N GLY A 106 5.66 15.17 1.51
CA GLY A 106 7.06 14.89 1.19
C GLY A 106 7.31 14.77 -0.32
N LEU A 107 6.42 14.08 -1.04
CA LEU A 107 6.53 13.93 -2.49
C LEU A 107 6.35 15.26 -3.24
N ALA A 108 5.57 16.21 -2.70
CA ALA A 108 5.41 17.54 -3.32
C ALA A 108 6.74 18.29 -3.44
N TYR A 109 7.60 18.18 -2.41
CA TYR A 109 8.93 18.81 -2.38
C TYR A 109 10.06 17.94 -2.96
N SER A 110 9.73 16.77 -3.51
CA SER A 110 10.70 15.81 -4.03
C SER A 110 10.38 15.42 -5.47
N THR A 111 11.34 14.80 -6.14
CA THR A 111 11.07 14.14 -7.43
C THR A 111 10.44 12.77 -7.21
N GLY A 112 9.68 12.26 -8.19
CA GLY A 112 9.10 10.91 -8.13
C GLY A 112 10.17 9.83 -7.89
N ILE A 113 11.36 9.98 -8.51
CA ILE A 113 12.49 9.06 -8.35
C ILE A 113 13.01 9.07 -6.90
N LYS A 114 13.25 10.24 -6.32
CA LYS A 114 13.69 10.34 -4.92
C LYS A 114 12.64 9.78 -3.97
N GLY A 115 11.37 10.09 -4.20
CA GLY A 115 10.25 9.56 -3.41
C GLY A 115 10.17 8.04 -3.46
N SER A 116 10.37 7.41 -4.62
CA SER A 116 10.36 5.94 -4.76
C SER A 116 11.53 5.28 -4.03
N ILE A 117 12.74 5.84 -4.13
CA ILE A 117 13.93 5.33 -3.42
C ILE A 117 13.72 5.41 -1.90
N ILE A 118 13.27 6.58 -1.40
CA ILE A 118 12.97 6.75 0.04
C ILE A 118 11.85 5.80 0.47
N GLY A 119 10.80 5.63 -0.34
CA GLY A 119 9.71 4.71 -0.06
C GLY A 119 10.16 3.25 0.04
N ALA A 120 11.10 2.83 -0.81
CA ALA A 120 11.67 1.48 -0.78
C ALA A 120 12.44 1.18 0.52
N THR A 121 13.06 2.19 1.14
CA THR A 121 13.76 2.01 2.43
C THR A 121 12.81 1.61 3.56
N GLY A 122 11.50 1.88 3.43
CA GLY A 122 10.49 1.48 4.41
C GLY A 122 10.47 -0.03 4.64
N SER A 123 10.65 -0.84 3.60
CA SER A 123 10.71 -2.30 3.71
C SER A 123 11.91 -2.77 4.54
N LEU A 124 13.06 -2.09 4.44
CA LEU A 124 14.24 -2.37 5.25
C LEU A 124 13.95 -2.13 6.73
N PHE A 125 13.34 -0.97 7.05
CA PHE A 125 12.95 -0.64 8.43
C PHE A 125 11.96 -1.64 9.01
N VAL A 126 10.98 -2.10 8.23
CA VAL A 126 10.01 -3.11 8.69
C VAL A 126 10.72 -4.40 9.09
N VAL A 127 11.67 -4.90 8.29
CA VAL A 127 12.39 -6.14 8.61
C VAL A 127 13.30 -5.96 9.84
N ILE A 128 13.98 -4.82 9.97
CA ILE A 128 14.82 -4.51 11.13
C ILE A 128 13.96 -4.41 12.40
N LEU A 129 12.84 -3.69 12.34
CA LEU A 129 11.95 -3.51 13.49
C LEU A 129 11.23 -4.81 13.85
N SER A 130 10.85 -5.65 12.87
CA SER A 130 10.25 -6.95 13.14
C SER A 130 11.21 -7.84 13.94
N ARG A 131 12.50 -7.81 13.61
CA ARG A 131 13.53 -8.52 14.36
C ARG A 131 13.68 -8.03 15.79
N LEU A 132 13.58 -6.71 16.02
CA LEU A 132 13.67 -6.14 17.36
C LEU A 132 12.44 -6.50 18.22
N TYR A 133 11.25 -6.56 17.60
CA TYR A 133 10.01 -6.83 18.30
C TYR A 133 9.71 -8.32 18.45
N TYR A 134 9.91 -9.10 17.39
CA TYR A 134 9.68 -10.54 17.37
C TYR A 134 11.00 -11.29 17.52
N LYS A 135 11.33 -11.73 18.74
CA LYS A 135 12.59 -12.45 19.05
C LYS A 135 12.76 -13.76 18.25
N ASN A 136 11.67 -14.34 17.75
CA ASN A 136 11.66 -15.57 16.97
C ASN A 136 11.82 -15.35 15.46
N ASP A 137 11.84 -14.11 14.99
CA ASP A 137 12.02 -13.80 13.57
C ASP A 137 13.52 -13.72 13.25
N LEU A 138 14.10 -14.87 12.89
CA LEU A 138 15.52 -14.96 12.55
C LEU A 138 15.77 -14.30 11.21
N LEU A 139 16.82 -13.46 11.15
CA LEU A 139 17.36 -12.96 9.89
C LEU A 139 18.11 -14.12 9.21
N THR A 140 17.42 -14.84 8.33
CA THR A 140 18.05 -15.88 7.53
C THR A 140 18.91 -15.24 6.45
N PRO A 141 19.98 -15.91 5.94
CA PRO A 141 20.80 -15.38 4.85
C PRO A 141 19.97 -14.99 3.61
N GLU A 142 18.90 -15.73 3.32
CA GLU A 142 17.99 -15.43 2.21
C GLU A 142 17.24 -14.11 2.43
N LYS A 143 16.81 -13.82 3.67
CA LYS A 143 16.17 -12.53 3.99
C LYS A 143 17.16 -11.36 3.84
N VAL A 144 18.39 -11.55 4.31
CA VAL A 144 19.46 -10.53 4.16
C VAL A 144 19.78 -10.30 2.70
N LEU A 145 19.91 -11.38 1.90
CA LEU A 145 20.15 -11.26 0.48
C LEU A 145 19.00 -10.55 -0.25
N GLY A 146 17.75 -10.88 0.10
CA GLY A 146 16.57 -10.20 -0.42
C GLY A 146 16.53 -8.71 -0.09
N LEU A 147 16.97 -8.32 1.12
CA LEU A 147 17.08 -6.92 1.53
C LEU A 147 18.17 -6.15 0.78
N LEU A 148 19.27 -6.80 0.42
CA LEU A 148 20.38 -6.18 -0.32
C LEU A 148 20.08 -6.05 -1.82
N LEU A 149 19.22 -6.91 -2.35
CA LEU A 149 18.85 -6.92 -3.76
C LEU A 149 17.58 -6.11 -4.08
N GLY A 150 16.73 -5.82 -3.10
CA GLY A 150 15.47 -5.06 -3.23
C GLY A 150 15.59 -3.63 -2.75
#